data_1325509f5674e15637b4e0353fd21903
#
_entry.id   1325509f5674e15637b4e0353fd21903
#
_cell.length_a   1.000
_cell.length_b   1.000
_cell.length_c   1.000
_cell.angle_alpha   90.00
_cell.angle_beta   90.00
_cell.angle_gamma   90.00
#
_symmetry.space_group_name_H-M   'P 1'
#
loop_
_entity.id
_entity.type
_entity.pdbx_description
1 polymer ?
#
loop_
_entity_poly.entity_id
_entity_poly.type
_entity_poly.pdbx_seq_one_letter_code
_entity_poly.pdbx_strand_id
1 'polypeptide(L)'
;MINEEPNYWPRYTIKDHHRLRHQFSQSERVRRNWSQSMQDMFVLSMLDGKRNGVYVEIGADKPKIINNSYLLERKFGWRGVSFELDESKVEFFNQHRKNKCICTDATTFDYKSLFQERNYPKQIDYLSLDIDPSEATLAALKKLPLDEYRFSVITYETEVYRAGIDGYYDEIWQKQSAEIFESHGYELVIKNVANMGNPYEDWWVDPKVVDRAIIGKFSKTDSWSRESTECIFNNTQFSIMPITAILEE
;
A
#
# COMPACT_ATOMS: atom_id res chain seq x y z
N MET A 1 6.32 -24.25 -12.97
CA MET A 1 7.34 -24.10 -11.92
C MET A 1 6.81 -23.06 -10.96
N ILE A 2 6.60 -23.44 -9.72
CA ILE A 2 6.17 -22.52 -8.65
C ILE A 2 7.39 -21.64 -8.41
N ASN A 3 7.33 -20.36 -8.81
CA ASN A 3 8.39 -19.41 -8.54
C ASN A 3 8.58 -19.34 -7.02
N GLU A 4 9.74 -19.76 -6.54
CA GLU A 4 10.13 -19.58 -5.16
C GLU A 4 10.08 -18.09 -4.84
N GLU A 5 9.39 -17.77 -3.76
CA GLU A 5 9.24 -16.39 -3.31
C GLU A 5 10.63 -15.87 -2.90
N PRO A 6 11.04 -14.70 -3.37
CA PRO A 6 12.30 -14.14 -2.91
C PRO A 6 12.30 -13.95 -1.39
N ASN A 7 13.29 -14.47 -0.69
CA ASN A 7 13.36 -14.47 0.78
C ASN A 7 13.64 -13.11 1.44
N TYR A 8 13.72 -12.02 0.67
CA TYR A 8 14.21 -10.72 1.14
C TYR A 8 13.12 -9.68 1.45
N TRP A 9 11.83 -10.08 1.48
CA TRP A 9 10.79 -9.12 1.86
C TRP A 9 10.46 -9.18 3.34
N PRO A 10 10.19 -8.02 3.96
CA PRO A 10 9.72 -7.98 5.33
C PRO A 10 8.40 -8.73 5.44
N ARG A 11 8.32 -9.68 6.36
CA ARG A 11 7.15 -10.54 6.50
C ARG A 11 6.59 -10.49 7.90
N TYR A 12 5.29 -10.27 7.98
CA TYR A 12 4.50 -10.64 9.13
C TYR A 12 4.24 -12.14 9.11
N THR A 13 4.42 -12.77 10.26
CA THR A 13 3.93 -14.13 10.50
C THR A 13 3.02 -14.12 11.73
N ILE A 14 2.19 -15.15 11.87
CA ILE A 14 1.31 -15.23 13.05
C ILE A 14 2.10 -15.25 14.38
N LYS A 15 3.36 -15.64 14.37
CA LYS A 15 4.25 -15.60 15.54
C LYS A 15 4.53 -14.17 16.02
N ASP A 16 4.47 -13.19 15.09
CA ASP A 16 4.71 -11.78 15.36
C ASP A 16 3.46 -11.02 15.80
N HIS A 17 2.30 -11.69 15.88
CA HIS A 17 1.02 -11.07 16.20
C HIS A 17 1.07 -10.21 17.48
N HIS A 18 1.74 -10.71 18.52
CA HIS A 18 1.88 -10.00 19.79
C HIS A 18 2.70 -8.70 19.71
N ARG A 19 3.45 -8.52 18.62
CA ARG A 19 4.31 -7.35 18.37
C ARG A 19 3.61 -6.24 17.59
N LEU A 20 2.43 -6.51 16.99
CA LEU A 20 1.68 -5.51 16.24
C LEU A 20 1.44 -4.25 17.08
N ARG A 21 1.68 -3.08 16.51
CA ARG A 21 1.34 -1.78 17.13
C ARG A 21 -0.15 -1.67 17.45
N HIS A 22 -0.96 -2.25 16.57
CA HIS A 22 -2.39 -2.39 16.76
C HIS A 22 -2.80 -3.82 16.38
N GLN A 23 -3.33 -4.54 17.38
CA GLN A 23 -3.97 -5.84 17.15
C GLN A 23 -5.41 -5.58 16.71
N PHE A 24 -5.61 -5.51 15.41
CA PHE A 24 -6.91 -5.27 14.82
C PHE A 24 -7.81 -6.51 14.87
N SER A 25 -9.10 -6.32 14.70
CA SER A 25 -10.11 -7.40 14.71
C SER A 25 -9.74 -8.55 13.77
N GLN A 26 -9.63 -9.76 14.29
CA GLN A 26 -9.21 -11.00 13.62
C GLN A 26 -7.73 -11.05 13.20
N SER A 27 -6.88 -10.15 13.69
CA SER A 27 -5.44 -10.17 13.39
C SER A 27 -4.77 -11.49 13.80
N GLU A 28 -5.27 -12.17 14.84
CA GLU A 28 -4.83 -13.50 15.28
C GLU A 28 -5.06 -14.62 14.25
N ARG A 29 -5.85 -14.36 13.19
CA ARG A 29 -6.12 -15.29 12.08
C ARG A 29 -5.31 -14.98 10.82
N VAL A 30 -4.59 -13.87 10.80
CA VAL A 30 -3.70 -13.50 9.69
C VAL A 30 -2.39 -14.28 9.85
N ARG A 31 -2.10 -15.17 8.92
CA ARG A 31 -0.90 -16.02 9.00
C ARG A 31 0.34 -15.31 8.46
N ARG A 32 0.18 -14.42 7.48
CA ARG A 32 1.25 -13.65 6.85
C ARG A 32 0.67 -12.46 6.04
N ASN A 33 1.50 -11.45 5.80
CA ASN A 33 1.23 -10.39 4.81
C ASN A 33 1.52 -10.90 3.39
N TRP A 34 1.06 -10.14 2.40
CA TRP A 34 1.29 -10.44 0.98
C TRP A 34 1.86 -9.27 0.21
N SER A 35 1.73 -8.07 0.73
CA SER A 35 2.27 -6.84 0.18
C SER A 35 3.79 -6.76 0.34
N GLN A 36 4.44 -5.91 -0.46
CA GLN A 36 5.89 -5.74 -0.46
C GLN A 36 6.41 -5.19 0.88
N SER A 37 5.77 -4.17 1.42
CA SER A 37 6.19 -3.48 2.63
C SER A 37 5.10 -3.40 3.69
N MET A 38 4.31 -4.47 3.83
CA MET A 38 3.25 -4.56 4.84
C MET A 38 2.11 -3.54 4.69
N GLN A 39 1.88 -3.04 3.48
CA GLN A 39 0.78 -2.13 3.18
C GLN A 39 -0.58 -2.73 3.57
N ASP A 40 -0.79 -4.02 3.27
CA ASP A 40 -1.99 -4.77 3.66
C ASP A 40 -2.18 -4.82 5.19
N MET A 41 -1.09 -4.95 5.96
CA MET A 41 -1.14 -4.94 7.44
C MET A 41 -1.41 -3.52 7.97
N PHE A 42 -0.87 -2.49 7.31
CA PHE A 42 -1.16 -1.10 7.66
C PHE A 42 -2.63 -0.77 7.45
N VAL A 43 -3.19 -1.10 6.27
CA VAL A 43 -4.60 -0.89 5.95
C VAL A 43 -5.51 -1.57 6.97
N LEU A 44 -5.24 -2.84 7.29
CA LEU A 44 -6.02 -3.59 8.27
C LEU A 44 -5.89 -2.99 9.68
N SER A 45 -4.71 -2.48 10.03
CA SER A 45 -4.53 -1.79 11.31
C SER A 45 -5.34 -0.50 11.38
N MET A 46 -5.27 0.35 10.35
CA MET A 46 -5.98 1.63 10.33
C MET A 46 -7.50 1.46 10.34
N LEU A 47 -8.01 0.40 9.74
CA LEU A 47 -9.45 0.12 9.62
C LEU A 47 -9.94 -0.99 10.57
N ASP A 48 -9.17 -1.28 11.62
CA ASP A 48 -9.47 -2.28 12.66
C ASP A 48 -9.98 -3.63 12.10
N GLY A 49 -9.28 -4.15 11.09
CA GLY A 49 -9.62 -5.43 10.47
C GLY A 49 -10.94 -5.42 9.69
N LYS A 50 -11.33 -4.28 9.16
CA LYS A 50 -12.58 -4.10 8.38
C LYS A 50 -12.78 -5.22 7.37
N ARG A 51 -13.99 -5.78 7.34
CA ARG A 51 -14.42 -6.75 6.34
C ARG A 51 -15.27 -6.09 5.28
N ASN A 52 -15.29 -6.74 4.09
CA ASN A 52 -16.11 -6.33 2.94
C ASN A 52 -15.88 -4.86 2.53
N GLY A 53 -14.66 -4.39 2.67
CA GLY A 53 -14.23 -3.07 2.23
C GLY A 53 -14.15 -2.95 0.71
N VAL A 54 -13.85 -1.75 0.26
CA VAL A 54 -13.68 -1.41 -1.17
C VAL A 54 -12.28 -0.85 -1.39
N TYR A 55 -11.58 -1.34 -2.40
CA TYR A 55 -10.25 -0.84 -2.76
C TYR A 55 -10.15 -0.41 -4.23
N VAL A 56 -9.19 0.46 -4.49
CA VAL A 56 -8.66 0.80 -5.81
C VAL A 56 -7.15 0.58 -5.74
N GLU A 57 -6.60 -0.21 -6.66
CA GLU A 57 -5.17 -0.53 -6.75
C GLU A 57 -4.66 -0.13 -8.12
N ILE A 58 -3.72 0.81 -8.17
CA ILE A 58 -3.14 1.34 -9.41
C ILE A 58 -1.67 0.90 -9.42
N GLY A 59 -1.31 0.04 -10.39
CA GLY A 59 -0.06 -0.70 -10.42
C GLY A 59 -0.21 -2.07 -9.73
N ALA A 60 -0.87 -3.02 -10.42
CA ALA A 60 -1.20 -4.31 -9.79
C ALA A 60 -0.08 -5.35 -9.89
N ASP A 61 0.77 -5.26 -10.90
CA ASP A 61 1.85 -6.19 -11.24
C ASP A 61 1.42 -7.67 -11.11
N LYS A 62 1.58 -8.27 -9.95
CA LYS A 62 1.30 -9.69 -9.68
C LYS A 62 0.00 -9.90 -8.92
N PRO A 63 -0.74 -11.00 -9.20
CA PRO A 63 -2.05 -11.20 -8.57
C PRO A 63 -1.98 -11.56 -7.08
N LYS A 64 -0.82 -11.95 -6.56
CA LYS A 64 -0.73 -12.51 -5.21
C LYS A 64 0.51 -12.06 -4.44
N ILE A 65 1.71 -12.25 -5.01
CA ILE A 65 2.99 -11.96 -4.35
C ILE A 65 3.29 -10.49 -4.57
N ILE A 66 3.77 -9.79 -3.54
CA ILE A 66 3.97 -8.31 -3.55
C ILE A 66 2.73 -7.54 -4.03
N ASN A 67 1.55 -8.02 -3.64
CA ASN A 67 0.30 -7.37 -4.02
C ASN A 67 -0.42 -6.82 -2.80
N ASN A 68 -0.75 -5.54 -2.85
CA ASN A 68 -1.26 -4.78 -1.71
C ASN A 68 -2.72 -5.09 -1.36
N SER A 69 -3.49 -5.64 -2.30
CA SER A 69 -4.91 -5.93 -2.14
C SER A 69 -5.25 -7.42 -1.95
N TYR A 70 -4.30 -8.33 -2.18
CA TYR A 70 -4.59 -9.77 -2.15
C TYR A 70 -5.09 -10.28 -0.79
N LEU A 71 -4.45 -9.89 0.32
CA LEU A 71 -4.88 -10.26 1.66
C LEU A 71 -6.28 -9.75 1.96
N LEU A 72 -6.57 -8.51 1.58
CA LEU A 72 -7.84 -7.84 1.77
C LEU A 72 -8.97 -8.59 1.04
N GLU A 73 -8.76 -8.90 -0.24
CA GLU A 73 -9.71 -9.69 -1.01
C GLU A 73 -9.88 -11.10 -0.43
N ARG A 74 -8.78 -11.79 -0.22
CA ARG A 74 -8.80 -13.24 0.05
C ARG A 74 -9.31 -13.58 1.44
N LYS A 75 -8.97 -12.78 2.45
CA LYS A 75 -9.26 -13.08 3.86
C LYS A 75 -10.32 -12.19 4.48
N PHE A 76 -10.42 -10.95 4.01
CA PHE A 76 -11.37 -9.98 4.55
C PHE A 76 -12.57 -9.72 3.64
N GLY A 77 -12.64 -10.36 2.46
CA GLY A 77 -13.80 -10.30 1.57
C GLY A 77 -13.97 -8.96 0.85
N TRP A 78 -12.89 -8.21 0.68
CA TRP A 78 -12.95 -6.92 0.02
C TRP A 78 -13.25 -7.05 -1.48
N ARG A 79 -13.96 -6.09 -2.03
CA ARG A 79 -14.17 -5.91 -3.46
C ARG A 79 -13.37 -4.72 -3.97
N GLY A 80 -13.00 -4.73 -5.23
CA GLY A 80 -12.23 -3.62 -5.78
C GLY A 80 -11.93 -3.76 -7.25
N VAL A 81 -11.05 -2.90 -7.71
CA VAL A 81 -10.51 -2.89 -9.05
C VAL A 81 -9.00 -2.64 -8.97
N SER A 82 -8.28 -3.32 -9.82
CA SER A 82 -6.85 -3.09 -10.02
C SER A 82 -6.61 -2.58 -11.44
N PHE A 83 -5.51 -1.86 -11.64
CA PHE A 83 -5.10 -1.30 -12.93
C PHE A 83 -3.65 -1.69 -13.21
N GLU A 84 -3.37 -2.06 -14.45
CA GLU A 84 -2.05 -2.41 -14.92
C GLU A 84 -1.96 -2.09 -16.43
N LEU A 85 -0.78 -1.69 -16.90
CA LEU A 85 -0.56 -1.33 -18.27
C LEU A 85 -0.21 -2.56 -19.15
N ASP A 86 0.49 -3.53 -18.59
CA ASP A 86 0.92 -4.75 -19.28
C ASP A 86 -0.23 -5.75 -19.41
N GLU A 87 -0.67 -5.98 -20.64
CA GLU A 87 -1.77 -6.89 -20.97
C GLU A 87 -1.52 -8.32 -20.46
N SER A 88 -0.29 -8.82 -20.56
CA SER A 88 0.07 -10.17 -20.10
C SER A 88 -0.05 -10.32 -18.59
N LYS A 89 0.32 -9.28 -17.83
CA LYS A 89 0.13 -9.21 -16.39
C LYS A 89 -1.36 -9.15 -16.04
N VAL A 90 -2.14 -8.36 -16.76
CA VAL A 90 -3.60 -8.26 -16.58
C VAL A 90 -4.28 -9.61 -16.82
N GLU A 91 -3.95 -10.29 -17.90
CA GLU A 91 -4.49 -11.62 -18.18
C GLU A 91 -4.18 -12.61 -17.05
N PHE A 92 -2.90 -12.65 -16.64
CA PHE A 92 -2.47 -13.51 -15.53
C PHE A 92 -3.16 -13.16 -14.22
N PHE A 93 -3.28 -11.87 -13.90
CA PHE A 93 -4.01 -11.38 -12.72
C PHE A 93 -5.46 -11.87 -12.74
N ASN A 94 -6.15 -11.68 -13.87
CA ASN A 94 -7.57 -11.99 -14.04
C ASN A 94 -7.89 -13.49 -13.99
N GLN A 95 -6.90 -14.36 -14.24
CA GLN A 95 -7.03 -15.81 -14.05
C GLN A 95 -6.96 -16.22 -12.57
N HIS A 96 -6.30 -15.44 -11.71
CA HIS A 96 -5.98 -15.80 -10.33
C HIS A 96 -6.74 -15.00 -9.26
N ARG A 97 -7.45 -13.94 -9.66
CA ARG A 97 -8.19 -13.05 -8.75
C ARG A 97 -9.68 -13.03 -9.07
N LYS A 98 -10.47 -12.85 -8.01
CA LYS A 98 -11.92 -12.65 -8.15
C LYS A 98 -12.22 -11.23 -8.62
N ASN A 99 -11.65 -10.22 -7.98
CA ASN A 99 -11.71 -8.84 -8.43
C ASN A 99 -10.80 -8.68 -9.66
N LYS A 100 -11.24 -7.89 -10.63
CA LYS A 100 -10.59 -7.82 -11.94
C LYS A 100 -9.62 -6.64 -12.04
N CYS A 101 -8.56 -6.88 -12.78
CA CYS A 101 -7.62 -5.86 -13.24
C CYS A 101 -8.06 -5.36 -14.63
N ILE A 102 -7.95 -4.05 -14.84
CA ILE A 102 -8.23 -3.37 -16.11
C ILE A 102 -6.89 -3.05 -16.75
N CYS A 103 -6.73 -3.46 -18.03
CA CYS A 103 -5.58 -3.10 -18.84
C CYS A 103 -5.78 -1.67 -19.37
N THR A 104 -5.01 -0.72 -18.84
CA THR A 104 -5.12 0.68 -19.25
C THR A 104 -3.97 1.53 -18.72
N ASP A 105 -3.73 2.65 -19.39
CA ASP A 105 -2.89 3.71 -18.86
C ASP A 105 -3.62 4.47 -17.75
N ALA A 106 -3.14 4.28 -16.51
CA ALA A 106 -3.70 4.88 -15.32
C ALA A 106 -3.60 6.42 -15.31
N THR A 107 -2.68 7.00 -16.07
CA THR A 107 -2.47 8.45 -16.13
C THR A 107 -3.52 9.19 -16.95
N THR A 108 -4.30 8.45 -17.76
CA THR A 108 -5.32 9.01 -18.66
C THR A 108 -6.73 8.48 -18.37
N PHE A 109 -6.87 7.54 -17.44
CA PHE A 109 -8.12 6.83 -17.19
C PHE A 109 -9.21 7.70 -16.53
N ASP A 110 -10.48 7.47 -16.87
CA ASP A 110 -11.65 8.13 -16.26
C ASP A 110 -12.16 7.34 -15.04
N TYR A 111 -11.51 7.57 -13.90
CA TYR A 111 -11.88 6.93 -12.63
C TYR A 111 -13.28 7.30 -12.16
N LYS A 112 -13.72 8.55 -12.43
CA LYS A 112 -15.03 9.03 -11.99
C LYS A 112 -16.15 8.23 -12.62
N SER A 113 -16.13 8.06 -13.93
CA SER A 113 -17.14 7.25 -14.65
C SER A 113 -17.16 5.81 -14.16
N LEU A 114 -15.97 5.19 -13.95
CA LEU A 114 -15.90 3.83 -13.41
C LEU A 114 -16.50 3.72 -12.01
N PHE A 115 -16.19 4.67 -11.11
CA PHE A 115 -16.72 4.62 -9.74
C PHE A 115 -18.24 4.80 -9.71
N GLN A 116 -18.79 5.62 -10.61
CA GLN A 116 -20.23 5.78 -10.79
C GLN A 116 -20.88 4.50 -11.32
N GLU A 117 -20.36 3.94 -12.41
CA GLU A 117 -20.84 2.70 -13.03
C GLU A 117 -20.85 1.53 -12.04
N ARG A 118 -19.79 1.38 -11.25
CA ARG A 118 -19.68 0.30 -10.26
C ARG A 118 -20.37 0.60 -8.94
N ASN A 119 -21.06 1.74 -8.81
CA ASN A 119 -21.70 2.19 -7.58
C ASN A 119 -20.74 2.13 -6.38
N TYR A 120 -19.53 2.69 -6.54
CA TYR A 120 -18.58 2.79 -5.45
C TYR A 120 -19.07 3.79 -4.39
N PRO A 121 -18.88 3.51 -3.09
CA PRO A 121 -19.22 4.46 -2.05
C PRO A 121 -18.38 5.73 -2.20
N LYS A 122 -18.92 6.87 -1.78
CA LYS A 122 -18.15 8.13 -1.77
C LYS A 122 -16.93 8.05 -0.83
N GLN A 123 -16.97 7.21 0.19
CA GLN A 123 -15.85 6.84 1.04
C GLN A 123 -15.37 5.44 0.65
N ILE A 124 -14.31 5.36 -0.14
CA ILE A 124 -13.60 4.13 -0.51
C ILE A 124 -12.62 3.81 0.60
N ASP A 125 -12.40 2.54 0.91
CA ASP A 125 -11.61 2.17 2.09
C ASP A 125 -10.10 2.23 1.84
N TYR A 126 -9.63 1.88 0.65
CA TYR A 126 -8.21 1.84 0.37
C TYR A 126 -7.87 2.27 -1.06
N LEU A 127 -6.83 3.07 -1.18
CA LEU A 127 -6.11 3.37 -2.42
C LEU A 127 -4.67 2.89 -2.29
N SER A 128 -4.26 1.99 -3.18
CA SER A 128 -2.85 1.68 -3.47
C SER A 128 -2.48 2.37 -4.77
N LEU A 129 -1.46 3.23 -4.76
CA LEU A 129 -1.00 3.95 -5.92
C LEU A 129 0.51 3.79 -6.05
N ASP A 130 0.94 2.92 -6.98
CA ASP A 130 2.29 2.38 -7.08
C ASP A 130 2.58 1.99 -8.53
N ILE A 131 3.01 2.98 -9.34
CA ILE A 131 3.40 2.78 -10.75
C ILE A 131 4.69 3.53 -11.08
N ASP A 132 5.55 2.88 -11.84
CA ASP A 132 6.78 3.46 -12.34
C ASP A 132 6.57 4.30 -13.62
N PRO A 133 7.24 5.43 -13.76
CA PRO A 133 8.01 6.15 -12.73
C PRO A 133 7.11 6.99 -11.80
N SER A 134 7.66 7.52 -10.70
CA SER A 134 6.93 8.35 -9.72
C SER A 134 6.20 9.56 -10.33
N GLU A 135 6.66 10.08 -11.48
CA GLU A 135 5.92 11.09 -12.26
C GLU A 135 4.57 10.54 -12.75
N ALA A 136 4.53 9.30 -13.20
CA ALA A 136 3.30 8.64 -13.63
C ALA A 136 2.36 8.38 -12.44
N THR A 137 2.91 8.03 -11.27
CA THR A 137 2.16 7.90 -10.03
C THR A 137 1.46 9.22 -9.68
N LEU A 138 2.18 10.35 -9.76
CA LEU A 138 1.58 11.69 -9.55
C LEU A 138 0.55 12.04 -10.63
N ALA A 139 0.80 11.69 -11.88
CA ALA A 139 -0.16 11.94 -12.96
C ALA A 139 -1.47 11.16 -12.76
N ALA A 140 -1.39 9.91 -12.33
CA ALA A 140 -2.57 9.11 -11.98
C ALA A 140 -3.31 9.68 -10.75
N LEU A 141 -2.59 10.15 -9.73
CA LEU A 141 -3.19 10.82 -8.57
C LEU A 141 -4.03 12.03 -9.01
N LYS A 142 -3.51 12.86 -9.92
CA LYS A 142 -4.21 14.06 -10.44
C LYS A 142 -5.48 13.73 -11.24
N LYS A 143 -5.66 12.46 -11.66
CA LYS A 143 -6.88 12.00 -12.36
C LYS A 143 -7.97 11.50 -11.41
N LEU A 144 -7.61 11.17 -10.17
CA LEU A 144 -8.57 10.70 -9.19
C LEU A 144 -9.55 11.82 -8.80
N PRO A 145 -10.86 11.52 -8.73
CA PRO A 145 -11.89 12.51 -8.41
C PRO A 145 -11.97 12.77 -6.89
N LEU A 146 -10.89 13.29 -6.27
CA LEU A 146 -10.75 13.45 -4.81
C LEU A 146 -11.75 14.44 -4.20
N ASP A 147 -12.33 15.34 -4.99
CA ASP A 147 -13.40 16.25 -4.55
C ASP A 147 -14.75 15.51 -4.32
N GLU A 148 -14.96 14.38 -4.99
CA GLU A 148 -16.21 13.63 -4.93
C GLU A 148 -16.08 12.29 -4.21
N TYR A 149 -14.91 11.68 -4.24
CA TYR A 149 -14.60 10.39 -3.63
C TYR A 149 -13.41 10.53 -2.70
N ARG A 150 -13.52 9.94 -1.54
CA ARG A 150 -12.46 9.93 -0.54
C ARG A 150 -11.97 8.53 -0.29
N PHE A 151 -10.74 8.41 0.17
CA PHE A 151 -10.12 7.14 0.55
C PHE A 151 -9.80 7.14 2.04
N SER A 152 -10.15 6.07 2.76
CA SER A 152 -9.88 6.00 4.20
C SER A 152 -8.39 5.83 4.49
N VAL A 153 -7.70 5.00 3.71
CA VAL A 153 -6.26 4.75 3.80
C VAL A 153 -5.66 4.83 2.40
N ILE A 154 -4.47 5.42 2.30
CA ILE A 154 -3.73 5.54 1.04
C ILE A 154 -2.28 5.11 1.29
N THR A 155 -1.75 4.24 0.44
CA THR A 155 -0.31 4.00 0.29
C THR A 155 0.12 4.53 -1.07
N TYR A 156 1.12 5.40 -1.06
CA TYR A 156 1.51 6.18 -2.23
C TYR A 156 3.01 6.04 -2.48
N GLU A 157 3.38 5.49 -3.64
CA GLU A 157 4.77 5.36 -4.04
C GLU A 157 5.39 6.70 -4.41
N THR A 158 6.56 6.99 -3.88
CA THR A 158 7.31 8.23 -4.06
C THR A 158 8.68 8.03 -4.68
N GLU A 159 9.26 6.84 -4.54
CA GLU A 159 10.61 6.47 -4.99
C GLU A 159 11.73 7.44 -4.56
N VAL A 160 11.60 8.14 -3.44
CA VAL A 160 12.55 9.19 -3.02
C VAL A 160 13.98 8.67 -2.81
N TYR A 161 14.19 7.36 -2.70
CA TYR A 161 15.53 6.76 -2.66
C TYR A 161 16.33 7.02 -3.94
N ARG A 162 15.67 7.38 -5.04
CA ARG A 162 16.29 7.72 -6.33
C ARG A 162 16.62 9.20 -6.45
N ALA A 163 16.18 10.03 -5.49
CA ALA A 163 16.42 11.46 -5.50
C ALA A 163 17.92 11.78 -5.57
N GLY A 164 18.29 12.73 -6.43
CA GLY A 164 19.69 13.11 -6.66
C GLY A 164 20.43 12.27 -7.71
N ILE A 165 19.81 11.25 -8.29
CA ILE A 165 20.30 10.60 -9.50
C ILE A 165 19.87 11.45 -10.71
N ASP A 166 20.76 11.67 -11.67
CA ASP A 166 20.47 12.48 -12.86
C ASP A 166 19.17 12.02 -13.56
N GLY A 167 18.23 12.96 -13.73
CA GLY A 167 16.93 12.72 -14.34
C GLY A 167 15.82 12.26 -13.38
N TYR A 168 16.12 12.08 -12.09
CA TYR A 168 15.11 11.73 -11.08
C TYR A 168 14.77 12.91 -10.18
N TYR A 169 13.51 13.29 -10.15
CA TYR A 169 12.97 14.45 -9.41
C TYR A 169 11.95 13.98 -8.36
N ASP A 170 12.17 12.80 -7.77
CA ASP A 170 11.19 12.13 -6.91
C ASP A 170 10.81 12.97 -5.67
N GLU A 171 11.73 13.77 -5.11
CA GLU A 171 11.41 14.70 -4.03
C GLU A 171 10.41 15.78 -4.45
N ILE A 172 10.46 16.23 -5.73
CA ILE A 172 9.51 17.21 -6.28
C ILE A 172 8.14 16.56 -6.41
N TRP A 173 8.10 15.32 -6.90
CA TRP A 173 6.85 14.56 -7.06
C TRP A 173 6.23 14.22 -5.71
N GLN A 174 7.04 13.80 -4.72
CA GLN A 174 6.59 13.58 -3.35
C GLN A 174 5.97 14.86 -2.75
N LYS A 175 6.62 16.02 -2.91
CA LYS A 175 6.10 17.28 -2.41
C LYS A 175 4.76 17.63 -3.05
N GLN A 176 4.64 17.51 -4.37
CA GLN A 176 3.38 17.81 -5.07
C GLN A 176 2.24 16.86 -4.65
N SER A 177 2.52 15.57 -4.47
CA SER A 177 1.51 14.62 -3.99
C SER A 177 1.07 14.94 -2.56
N ALA A 178 2.01 15.32 -1.68
CA ALA A 178 1.69 15.74 -0.33
C ALA A 178 0.79 16.99 -0.33
N GLU A 179 1.09 18.01 -1.13
CA GLU A 179 0.25 19.22 -1.29
C GLU A 179 -1.18 18.86 -1.74
N ILE A 180 -1.33 17.88 -2.65
CA ILE A 180 -2.65 17.40 -3.08
C ILE A 180 -3.37 16.73 -1.92
N PHE A 181 -2.75 15.78 -1.23
CA PHE A 181 -3.40 15.07 -0.11
C PHE A 181 -3.76 16.01 1.03
N GLU A 182 -2.87 16.89 1.44
CA GLU A 182 -3.10 17.88 2.51
C GLU A 182 -4.23 18.85 2.15
N SER A 183 -4.29 19.34 0.91
CA SER A 183 -5.37 20.24 0.45
C SER A 183 -6.74 19.57 0.51
N HIS A 184 -6.82 18.24 0.38
CA HIS A 184 -8.04 17.46 0.54
C HIS A 184 -8.26 17.01 1.99
N GLY A 185 -7.40 17.41 2.93
CA GLY A 185 -7.53 17.15 4.36
C GLY A 185 -7.17 15.72 4.77
N TYR A 186 -6.31 15.05 4.03
CA TYR A 186 -5.66 13.80 4.46
C TYR A 186 -4.54 14.10 5.44
N GLU A 187 -4.21 13.12 6.28
CA GLU A 187 -3.13 13.20 7.26
C GLU A 187 -2.04 12.18 6.93
N LEU A 188 -0.80 12.65 6.87
CA LEU A 188 0.37 11.80 6.71
C LEU A 188 0.66 11.07 8.03
N VAL A 189 0.56 9.76 8.03
CA VAL A 189 0.83 8.92 9.22
C VAL A 189 2.29 8.51 9.26
N ILE A 190 2.83 8.06 8.14
CA ILE A 190 4.22 7.62 8.04
C ILE A 190 4.79 8.12 6.72
N LYS A 191 5.85 8.92 6.82
CA LYS A 191 6.63 9.39 5.68
C LYS A 191 7.80 8.44 5.40
N ASN A 192 8.16 8.32 4.13
CA ASN A 192 9.37 7.62 3.71
C ASN A 192 9.43 6.18 4.26
N VAL A 193 8.34 5.43 4.13
CA VAL A 193 8.36 4.00 4.44
C VAL A 193 9.39 3.32 3.56
N ALA A 194 10.29 2.56 4.18
CA ALA A 194 11.40 1.94 3.50
C ALA A 194 11.25 0.42 3.38
N ASN A 195 11.85 -0.11 2.34
CA ASN A 195 12.10 -1.52 2.18
C ASN A 195 13.58 -1.74 1.85
N MET A 196 14.28 -2.51 2.68
CA MET A 196 15.72 -2.76 2.56
C MET A 196 16.56 -1.46 2.51
N GLY A 197 16.22 -0.50 3.35
CA GLY A 197 16.89 0.80 3.44
C GLY A 197 16.46 1.83 2.40
N ASN A 198 15.64 1.46 1.42
CA ASN A 198 15.17 2.34 0.36
C ASN A 198 13.82 2.96 0.73
N PRO A 199 13.74 4.26 1.06
CA PRO A 199 12.48 4.94 1.31
C PRO A 199 11.76 5.20 -0.01
N TYR A 200 10.55 4.68 -0.14
CA TYR A 200 9.85 4.72 -1.43
C TYR A 200 8.34 4.97 -1.34
N GLU A 201 7.73 4.96 -0.14
CA GLU A 201 6.30 5.18 0.04
C GLU A 201 5.98 6.17 1.15
N ASP A 202 4.86 6.88 1.00
CA ASP A 202 4.20 7.67 2.04
C ASP A 202 2.82 7.08 2.34
N TRP A 203 2.47 6.96 3.64
CA TRP A 203 1.21 6.37 4.09
C TRP A 203 0.30 7.42 4.72
N TRP A 204 -0.88 7.57 4.14
CA TRP A 204 -1.86 8.59 4.45
C TRP A 204 -3.17 8.01 4.94
N VAL A 205 -3.93 8.79 5.70
CA VAL A 205 -5.28 8.43 6.13
C VAL A 205 -6.26 9.60 5.99
N ASP A 206 -7.54 9.29 5.91
CA ASP A 206 -8.60 10.26 6.15
C ASP A 206 -8.88 10.33 7.66
N PRO A 207 -8.46 11.42 8.34
CA PRO A 207 -8.61 11.55 9.79
C PRO A 207 -10.07 11.72 10.24
N LYS A 208 -11.01 11.87 9.30
CA LYS A 208 -12.45 11.92 9.56
C LYS A 208 -13.05 10.52 9.75
N VAL A 209 -12.34 9.48 9.30
CA VAL A 209 -12.82 8.10 9.25
C VAL A 209 -11.98 7.17 10.11
N VAL A 210 -10.66 7.34 10.08
CA VAL A 210 -9.73 6.51 10.86
C VAL A 210 -9.65 7.00 12.31
N ASP A 211 -9.72 6.08 13.26
CA ASP A 211 -9.67 6.40 14.68
C ASP A 211 -8.33 7.07 15.07
N ARG A 212 -8.42 8.24 15.67
CA ARG A 212 -7.28 9.01 16.17
C ARG A 212 -6.39 8.22 17.13
N ALA A 213 -6.97 7.35 17.97
CA ALA A 213 -6.22 6.51 18.88
C ALA A 213 -5.40 5.44 18.13
N ILE A 214 -5.86 4.99 16.96
CA ILE A 214 -5.11 4.09 16.11
C ILE A 214 -3.99 4.87 15.40
N ILE A 215 -4.29 5.99 14.76
CA ILE A 215 -3.30 6.85 14.10
C ILE A 215 -2.13 7.13 15.06
N GLY A 216 -2.42 7.54 16.29
CA GLY A 216 -1.40 7.87 17.30
C GLY A 216 -0.45 6.73 17.67
N LYS A 217 -0.81 5.46 17.41
CA LYS A 217 0.10 4.33 17.62
C LYS A 217 1.19 4.22 16.54
N PHE A 218 0.96 4.80 15.38
CA PHE A 218 1.82 4.69 14.21
C PHE A 218 2.60 5.98 13.94
N SER A 219 2.00 7.13 14.22
CA SER A 219 2.64 8.43 14.00
C SER A 219 3.87 8.58 14.89
N LYS A 220 5.05 8.65 14.30
CA LYS A 220 6.31 9.05 14.93
C LYS A 220 7.10 9.86 13.92
N THR A 221 7.51 11.03 14.30
CA THR A 221 8.03 12.07 13.42
C THR A 221 9.56 12.13 13.32
N ASP A 222 10.29 11.27 14.02
CA ASP A 222 11.70 11.55 14.35
C ASP A 222 12.74 10.92 13.42
N SER A 223 12.35 10.17 12.40
CA SER A 223 13.31 9.59 11.43
C SER A 223 13.01 10.02 10.00
N TRP A 224 14.07 10.24 9.23
CA TRP A 224 13.94 10.57 7.81
C TRP A 224 13.28 9.45 7.01
N SER A 225 13.59 8.20 7.36
CA SER A 225 12.90 7.01 6.82
C SER A 225 12.76 5.94 7.88
N ARG A 226 11.85 4.99 7.66
CA ARG A 226 11.59 3.90 8.58
C ARG A 226 11.28 2.62 7.83
N GLU A 227 11.97 1.53 8.19
CA GLU A 227 11.63 0.22 7.64
C GLU A 227 10.16 -0.14 7.90
N SER A 228 9.51 -0.74 6.91
CA SER A 228 8.09 -1.12 7.00
C SER A 228 7.77 -2.02 8.20
N THR A 229 8.71 -2.86 8.61
CA THR A 229 8.62 -3.66 9.83
C THR A 229 8.56 -2.80 11.08
N GLU A 230 9.37 -1.72 11.15
CA GLU A 230 9.35 -0.77 12.25
C GLU A 230 8.05 0.06 12.27
N CYS A 231 7.43 0.24 11.12
CA CYS A 231 6.14 0.89 11.02
C CYS A 231 5.02 0.05 11.66
N ILE A 232 5.04 -1.26 11.45
CA ILE A 232 3.95 -2.17 11.84
C ILE A 232 4.14 -2.76 13.23
N PHE A 233 5.39 -2.95 13.70
CA PHE A 233 5.66 -3.62 14.97
C PHE A 233 6.13 -2.67 16.06
N ASN A 234 5.84 -3.03 17.32
CA ASN A 234 6.48 -2.46 18.50
C ASN A 234 7.84 -3.15 18.72
N ASN A 235 8.85 -2.38 19.17
CA ASN A 235 10.17 -2.88 19.58
C ASN A 235 10.83 -3.78 18.51
N THR A 236 11.22 -3.19 17.42
CA THR A 236 12.03 -3.85 16.40
C THR A 236 13.52 -3.70 16.71
N GLN A 237 14.04 -4.51 17.61
CA GLN A 237 15.42 -4.95 17.48
C GLN A 237 15.42 -6.10 16.44
N PHE A 238 15.33 -5.75 15.17
CA PHE A 238 15.73 -6.68 14.13
C PHE A 238 17.26 -6.69 14.12
N SER A 239 17.85 -7.74 14.67
CA SER A 239 19.14 -8.19 14.17
C SER A 239 18.93 -8.42 12.67
N ILE A 240 19.55 -7.60 11.85
CA ILE A 240 19.75 -7.94 10.44
C ILE A 240 20.57 -9.23 10.53
N MET A 241 19.91 -10.40 10.37
CA MET A 241 20.68 -11.63 10.18
C MET A 241 21.45 -11.46 8.88
N PRO A 242 22.77 -11.54 8.89
CA PRO A 242 23.54 -11.51 7.66
C PRO A 242 23.07 -12.67 6.78
N ILE A 243 22.97 -12.41 5.48
CA ILE A 243 22.55 -13.36 4.43
C ILE A 243 23.31 -14.70 4.47
N THR A 244 24.44 -14.76 5.14
CA THR A 244 25.28 -15.95 5.34
C THR A 244 24.71 -16.99 6.30
N ALA A 245 23.67 -16.71 7.08
CA ALA A 245 23.10 -17.66 8.05
C ALA A 245 21.94 -18.52 7.48
N ILE A 246 21.57 -18.35 6.21
CA ILE A 246 20.42 -19.06 5.59
C ILE A 246 20.87 -20.23 4.69
N LEU A 247 22.19 -20.47 4.57
CA LEU A 247 22.72 -21.54 3.71
C LEU A 247 23.10 -22.83 4.47
N GLU A 248 22.81 -22.91 5.76
CA GLU A 248 23.07 -24.11 6.57
C GLU A 248 21.86 -24.56 7.39
N GLU A 249 20.73 -24.90 6.73
CA GLU A 249 19.74 -25.86 7.28
C GLU A 249 18.97 -26.55 6.13
#